data_81e405dc722bc7464a21f43b09ecdbb1
#
_entry.id   81e405dc722bc7464a21f43b09ecdbb1
#
_cell.length_a   1.000
_cell.length_b   1.000
_cell.length_c   1.000
_cell.angle_alpha   90.00
_cell.angle_beta   90.00
_cell.angle_gamma   90.00
#
_symmetry.space_group_name_H-M   'P 1'
#
loop_
_entity.id
_entity.type
_entity.pdbx_description
1 polymer ?
#
loop_
_entity_poly.entity_id
_entity_poly.type
_entity_poly.pdbx_seq_one_letter_code
_entity_poly.pdbx_strand_id
1 'polypeptide(L)'
;MSDQDEQFENTDAGASMCEKTDTNRLKPGSLIMIKGNPCKVTEVSTAKPGKHGSAKVILKGKDILTSKVYECTYHAGDMVDAPIVKRIEYNLLNIDDEVLQLLTPEGEVKEDVNLPTEEHLKDVANKIKQIFEEGKKECLVTVIATLGKEQVTECREGADV
;
A
#
# COMPACT_ATOMS: atom_id res chain seq x y z
N MET A 1 -32.03 -9.52 -6.69
CA MET A 1 -31.85 -8.21 -6.09
C MET A 1 -30.56 -8.12 -5.31
N SER A 2 -30.16 -9.16 -4.60
CA SER A 2 -28.90 -9.16 -3.88
C SER A 2 -27.70 -8.93 -4.81
N ASP A 3 -27.75 -9.46 -6.05
CA ASP A 3 -26.63 -9.30 -6.97
C ASP A 3 -26.40 -7.83 -7.37
N GLN A 4 -27.47 -7.08 -7.57
CA GLN A 4 -27.36 -5.66 -7.88
C GLN A 4 -26.86 -4.87 -6.66
N ASP A 5 -27.34 -5.24 -5.49
CA ASP A 5 -26.91 -4.59 -4.26
C ASP A 5 -25.43 -4.85 -4.01
N GLU A 6 -24.99 -6.09 -4.25
CA GLU A 6 -23.60 -6.46 -4.11
C GLU A 6 -22.71 -5.68 -5.08
N GLN A 7 -23.12 -5.57 -6.35
CA GLN A 7 -22.36 -4.80 -7.33
C GLN A 7 -22.29 -3.33 -6.95
N PHE A 8 -23.38 -2.77 -6.46
CA PHE A 8 -23.42 -1.40 -6.02
C PHE A 8 -22.50 -1.17 -4.81
N GLU A 9 -22.53 -2.08 -3.87
CA GLU A 9 -21.66 -2.01 -2.69
C GLU A 9 -20.18 -2.09 -3.08
N ASN A 10 -19.84 -2.98 -4.02
CA ASN A 10 -18.47 -3.10 -4.50
C ASN A 10 -18.01 -1.82 -5.20
N THR A 11 -18.88 -1.20 -5.95
CA THR A 11 -18.58 0.06 -6.62
C THR A 11 -18.36 1.17 -5.61
N ASP A 12 -19.23 1.24 -4.61
CA ASP A 12 -19.09 2.21 -3.54
C ASP A 12 -17.81 1.98 -2.74
N ALA A 13 -17.52 0.73 -2.41
CA ALA A 13 -16.29 0.38 -1.71
C ALA A 13 -15.06 0.78 -2.53
N GLY A 14 -15.08 0.53 -3.85
CA GLY A 14 -14.00 0.94 -4.73
C GLY A 14 -13.84 2.46 -4.77
N ALA A 15 -14.95 3.18 -4.84
CA ALA A 15 -14.92 4.64 -4.83
C ALA A 15 -14.39 5.18 -3.49
N SER A 16 -14.73 4.52 -2.37
CA SER A 16 -14.29 4.96 -1.05
C SER A 16 -12.84 4.61 -0.75
N MET A 17 -12.22 3.77 -1.57
CA MET A 17 -10.81 3.40 -1.40
C MET A 17 -9.84 4.40 -2.00
N CYS A 18 -10.34 5.38 -2.72
CA CYS A 18 -9.55 6.41 -3.36
C CYS A 18 -10.12 7.79 -3.09
N GLU A 19 -9.25 8.78 -3.09
CA GLU A 19 -9.61 10.18 -3.01
C GLU A 19 -9.18 10.86 -4.30
N LYS A 20 -9.81 11.96 -4.65
CA LYS A 20 -9.40 12.75 -5.80
C LYS A 20 -8.34 13.77 -5.38
N THR A 21 -7.33 13.92 -6.20
CA THR A 21 -6.30 14.92 -5.97
C THR A 21 -5.95 15.62 -7.29
N ASP A 22 -5.44 16.83 -7.18
CA ASP A 22 -5.04 17.66 -8.31
C ASP A 22 -3.58 17.35 -8.66
N THR A 23 -3.30 17.12 -9.94
CA THR A 23 -1.93 16.85 -10.39
C THR A 23 -0.97 17.98 -10.06
N ASN A 24 -1.46 19.23 -9.92
CA ASN A 24 -0.63 20.35 -9.54
C ASN A 24 -0.13 20.29 -8.09
N ARG A 25 -0.74 19.44 -7.28
CA ARG A 25 -0.35 19.27 -5.88
C ARG A 25 0.60 18.10 -5.67
N LEU A 26 0.86 17.32 -6.69
CA LEU A 26 1.69 16.13 -6.57
C LEU A 26 3.16 16.49 -6.42
N LYS A 27 3.82 15.78 -5.53
CA LYS A 27 5.25 15.96 -5.25
C LYS A 27 5.81 14.58 -4.88
N PRO A 28 7.14 14.41 -4.88
CA PRO A 28 7.71 13.16 -4.40
C PRO A 28 7.18 12.81 -3.02
N GLY A 29 6.74 11.57 -2.84
CA GLY A 29 6.11 11.11 -1.62
C GLY A 29 4.59 11.08 -1.65
N SER A 30 3.96 11.75 -2.61
CA SER A 30 2.50 11.70 -2.77
C SER A 30 2.07 10.30 -3.22
N LEU A 31 0.84 9.92 -2.85
CA LEU A 31 0.25 8.66 -3.26
C LEU A 31 -0.73 8.91 -4.39
N ILE A 32 -0.62 8.16 -5.48
CA ILE A 32 -1.56 8.23 -6.60
C ILE A 32 -1.73 6.86 -7.24
N MET A 33 -2.84 6.70 -7.95
CA MET A 33 -3.05 5.52 -8.78
C MET A 33 -2.39 5.75 -10.14
N ILE A 34 -1.49 4.88 -10.55
CA ILE A 34 -0.87 4.91 -11.88
C ILE A 34 -1.20 3.59 -12.56
N LYS A 35 -1.94 3.67 -13.66
CA LYS A 35 -2.33 2.49 -14.44
C LYS A 35 -3.00 1.41 -13.58
N GLY A 36 -3.84 1.83 -12.65
CA GLY A 36 -4.55 0.92 -11.74
C GLY A 36 -3.72 0.42 -10.57
N ASN A 37 -2.53 0.95 -10.34
CA ASN A 37 -1.64 0.51 -9.26
C ASN A 37 -1.44 1.61 -8.23
N PRO A 38 -1.46 1.27 -6.93
CA PRO A 38 -1.22 2.26 -5.87
C PRO A 38 0.27 2.57 -5.80
N CYS A 39 0.63 3.80 -6.12
CA CYS A 39 2.03 4.20 -6.24
C CYS A 39 2.39 5.37 -5.36
N LYS A 40 3.65 5.38 -4.92
CA LYS A 40 4.25 6.54 -4.27
C LYS A 40 5.08 7.27 -5.32
N VAL A 41 4.78 8.54 -5.51
CA VAL A 41 5.46 9.36 -6.51
C VAL A 41 6.94 9.51 -6.12
N THR A 42 7.83 9.24 -7.06
CA THR A 42 9.27 9.38 -6.88
C THR A 42 9.82 10.60 -7.62
N GLU A 43 9.23 10.93 -8.76
CA GLU A 43 9.65 12.07 -9.56
C GLU A 43 8.44 12.78 -10.15
N VAL A 44 8.51 14.10 -10.18
CA VAL A 44 7.52 14.94 -10.84
C VAL A 44 8.28 15.91 -11.73
N SER A 45 7.92 15.96 -13.00
CA SER A 45 8.45 16.97 -13.91
C SER A 45 7.30 17.58 -14.69
N THR A 46 7.51 18.81 -15.13
CA THR A 46 6.51 19.52 -15.94
C THR A 46 7.12 19.90 -17.26
N ALA A 47 6.34 19.75 -18.31
CA ALA A 47 6.72 20.17 -19.64
C ALA A 47 5.70 21.17 -20.14
N LYS A 48 6.17 22.32 -20.58
CA LYS A 48 5.31 23.32 -21.22
C LYS A 48 5.39 23.11 -22.73
N PRO A 49 4.30 22.69 -23.36
CA PRO A 49 4.28 22.61 -24.80
C PRO A 49 4.30 24.03 -25.39
N GLY A 50 4.48 24.12 -26.70
CA GLY A 50 4.51 25.40 -27.39
C GLY A 50 3.20 26.16 -27.25
N LYS A 51 2.98 27.11 -28.16
CA LYS A 51 1.96 28.16 -28.05
C LYS A 51 0.52 27.71 -27.82
N HIS A 52 0.19 26.47 -28.05
CA HIS A 52 -1.21 26.02 -28.05
C HIS A 52 -1.50 24.80 -27.17
N GLY A 53 -0.68 24.50 -26.22
CA GLY A 53 -0.92 23.34 -25.37
C GLY A 53 -0.93 23.71 -23.90
N SER A 54 -1.66 22.96 -23.10
CA SER A 54 -1.57 23.06 -21.66
C SER A 54 -0.29 22.37 -21.18
N ALA A 55 0.20 22.78 -20.03
CA ALA A 55 1.36 22.15 -19.43
C ALA A 55 1.07 20.68 -19.14
N LYS A 56 2.06 19.84 -19.26
CA LYS A 56 1.97 18.44 -18.94
C LYS A 56 2.73 18.13 -17.65
N VAL A 57 2.18 17.23 -16.88
CA VAL A 57 2.80 16.75 -15.63
C VAL A 57 3.21 15.31 -15.88
N ILE A 58 4.50 15.05 -15.80
CA ILE A 58 5.08 13.73 -16.00
C ILE A 58 5.42 13.18 -14.62
N LEU A 59 4.84 12.04 -14.28
CA LEU A 59 5.00 11.42 -12.97
C LEU A 59 5.65 10.07 -13.11
N LYS A 60 6.58 9.80 -12.21
CA LYS A 60 7.16 8.48 -12.03
C LYS A 60 6.82 8.04 -10.60
N GLY A 61 6.30 6.85 -10.45
CA GLY A 61 5.91 6.33 -9.16
C GLY A 61 6.28 4.87 -8.99
N LYS A 62 6.40 4.47 -7.75
CA LYS A 62 6.74 3.10 -7.39
C LYS A 62 5.55 2.47 -6.67
N ASP A 63 5.09 1.31 -7.18
CA ASP A 63 3.99 0.57 -6.58
C ASP A 63 4.36 0.21 -5.14
N ILE A 64 3.49 0.56 -4.19
CA ILE A 64 3.76 0.34 -2.77
C ILE A 64 3.63 -1.13 -2.36
N LEU A 65 3.00 -1.96 -3.20
CA LEU A 65 2.83 -3.38 -2.93
C LEU A 65 3.90 -4.22 -3.63
N THR A 66 4.24 -3.90 -4.88
CA THR A 66 5.11 -4.73 -5.72
C THR A 66 6.49 -4.12 -5.97
N SER A 67 6.66 -2.83 -5.65
CA SER A 67 7.91 -2.10 -5.92
C SER A 67 8.19 -1.84 -7.39
N LYS A 68 7.26 -2.15 -8.29
CA LYS A 68 7.41 -1.85 -9.70
C LYS A 68 7.30 -0.37 -9.96
N VAL A 69 8.06 0.11 -10.94
CA VAL A 69 8.07 1.53 -11.31
C VAL A 69 7.15 1.76 -12.50
N TYR A 70 6.31 2.77 -12.41
CA TYR A 70 5.40 3.18 -13.47
C TYR A 70 5.59 4.65 -13.78
N GLU A 71 5.35 5.01 -15.03
CA GLU A 71 5.42 6.39 -15.48
C GLU A 71 4.12 6.74 -16.19
N CYS A 72 3.65 7.95 -15.99
CA CYS A 72 2.45 8.44 -16.68
C CYS A 72 2.54 9.93 -16.87
N THR A 73 1.71 10.43 -17.79
CA THR A 73 1.65 11.86 -18.12
C THR A 73 0.21 12.32 -18.02
N TYR A 74 0.00 13.43 -17.35
CA TYR A 74 -1.29 14.08 -17.22
C TYR A 74 -1.21 15.51 -17.72
N HIS A 75 -2.35 16.13 -17.98
CA HIS A 75 -2.41 17.56 -18.18
C HIS A 75 -2.40 18.25 -16.82
N ALA A 76 -1.75 19.40 -16.74
CA ALA A 76 -1.73 20.16 -15.49
C ALA A 76 -3.17 20.49 -15.06
N GLY A 77 -3.47 20.25 -13.81
CA GLY A 77 -4.81 20.47 -13.27
C GLY A 77 -5.77 19.31 -13.40
N ASP A 78 -5.38 18.22 -14.08
CA ASP A 78 -6.21 17.02 -14.10
C ASP A 78 -6.40 16.50 -12.69
N MET A 79 -7.60 15.95 -12.45
CA MET A 79 -7.87 15.24 -11.19
C MET A 79 -7.54 13.77 -11.37
N VAL A 80 -6.84 13.21 -10.42
CA VAL A 80 -6.42 11.82 -10.44
C VAL A 80 -6.82 11.15 -9.13
N ASP A 81 -6.88 9.83 -9.14
CA ASP A 81 -7.19 9.06 -7.95
C ASP A 81 -5.95 8.87 -7.09
N ALA A 82 -6.12 9.06 -5.79
CA ALA A 82 -5.10 8.77 -4.79
C ALA A 82 -5.61 7.64 -3.90
N PRO A 83 -4.86 6.55 -3.73
CA PRO A 83 -5.31 5.46 -2.86
C PRO A 83 -5.30 5.89 -1.41
N ILE A 84 -6.28 5.39 -0.64
CA ILE A 84 -6.27 5.55 0.80
C ILE A 84 -5.47 4.38 1.36
N VAL A 85 -4.40 4.68 2.07
CA VAL A 85 -3.49 3.67 2.62
C VAL A 85 -3.51 3.78 4.14
N LYS A 86 -3.77 2.65 4.79
CA LYS A 86 -3.68 2.53 6.24
C LYS A 86 -2.45 1.71 6.59
N ARG A 87 -1.75 2.10 7.64
CA ARG A 87 -0.57 1.42 8.14
C ARG A 87 -0.82 1.07 9.59
N ILE A 88 -0.81 -0.22 9.90
CA ILE A 88 -1.11 -0.71 11.24
C ILE A 88 0.00 -1.66 11.68
N GLU A 89 0.46 -1.50 12.91
CA GLU A 89 1.45 -2.39 13.50
C GLU A 89 0.74 -3.41 14.37
N TYR A 90 1.08 -4.68 14.19
CA TYR A 90 0.51 -5.79 14.96
C TYR A 90 1.61 -6.55 15.68
N ASN A 91 1.26 -7.22 16.76
CA ASN A 91 2.16 -8.14 17.44
C ASN A 91 1.97 -9.55 16.88
N LEU A 92 3.06 -10.17 16.46
CA LEU A 92 3.01 -11.53 15.92
C LEU A 92 2.85 -12.54 17.07
N LEU A 93 1.81 -13.37 17.00
CA LEU A 93 1.56 -14.42 17.98
C LEU A 93 2.11 -15.76 17.52
N ASN A 94 1.95 -16.07 16.25
CA ASN A 94 2.36 -17.38 15.71
C ASN A 94 2.46 -17.30 14.19
N ILE A 95 3.20 -18.24 13.62
CA ILE A 95 3.26 -18.45 12.18
C ILE A 95 2.78 -19.88 11.94
N ASP A 96 1.69 -20.03 11.19
CA ASP A 96 1.15 -21.33 10.83
C ASP A 96 1.30 -21.49 9.33
N ASP A 97 2.34 -22.25 8.93
CA ASP A 97 2.75 -22.36 7.55
C ASP A 97 3.18 -20.98 7.03
N GLU A 98 2.40 -20.35 6.15
CA GLU A 98 2.68 -19.01 5.69
C GLU A 98 1.74 -17.97 6.25
N VAL A 99 0.77 -18.40 7.05
CA VAL A 99 -0.24 -17.51 7.63
C VAL A 99 0.26 -16.97 8.95
N LEU A 100 0.15 -15.66 9.13
CA LEU A 100 0.52 -14.99 10.36
C LEU A 100 -0.69 -14.93 11.29
N GLN A 101 -0.48 -15.23 12.57
CA GLN A 101 -1.46 -14.95 13.60
C GLN A 101 -1.03 -13.68 14.30
N LEU A 102 -1.80 -12.64 14.15
CA LEU A 102 -1.46 -11.29 14.60
C LEU A 102 -2.43 -10.87 15.70
N LEU A 103 -1.91 -10.18 16.70
CA LEU A 103 -2.73 -9.57 17.74
C LEU A 103 -3.03 -8.14 17.35
N THR A 104 -4.31 -7.81 17.24
CA THR A 104 -4.72 -6.44 16.91
C THR A 104 -4.59 -5.53 18.14
N PRO A 105 -4.55 -4.21 17.94
CA PRO A 105 -4.54 -3.28 19.07
C PRO A 105 -5.76 -3.44 19.99
N GLU A 106 -6.87 -3.94 19.46
CA GLU A 106 -8.10 -4.19 20.24
C GLU A 106 -8.08 -5.52 21.00
N GLY A 107 -7.01 -6.30 20.83
CA GLY A 107 -6.87 -7.58 21.53
C GLY A 107 -7.47 -8.78 20.79
N GLU A 108 -7.81 -8.63 19.53
CA GLU A 108 -8.34 -9.73 18.72
C GLU A 108 -7.23 -10.40 17.95
N VAL A 109 -7.48 -11.64 17.51
CA VAL A 109 -6.53 -12.40 16.68
C VAL A 109 -6.92 -12.24 15.22
N LYS A 110 -5.95 -11.83 14.40
CA LYS A 110 -6.12 -11.65 12.97
C LYS A 110 -5.31 -12.74 12.25
N GLU A 111 -5.95 -13.50 11.38
CA GLU A 111 -5.33 -14.66 10.72
C GLU A 111 -5.45 -14.61 9.19
N ASP A 112 -5.68 -13.43 8.62
CA ASP A 112 -5.91 -13.27 7.19
C ASP A 112 -4.74 -12.58 6.46
N VAL A 113 -3.58 -12.51 7.09
CA VAL A 113 -2.38 -11.93 6.50
C VAL A 113 -1.29 -12.99 6.43
N ASN A 114 -0.67 -13.09 5.27
CA ASN A 114 0.41 -14.05 5.05
C ASN A 114 1.77 -13.37 5.14
N LEU A 115 2.81 -14.19 5.32
CA LEU A 115 4.18 -13.73 5.13
C LEU A 115 4.30 -13.13 3.72
N PRO A 116 5.02 -12.01 3.59
CA PRO A 116 5.16 -11.40 2.26
C PRO A 116 5.95 -12.31 1.31
N THR A 117 5.48 -12.39 0.08
CA THR A 117 6.11 -13.22 -0.96
C THR A 117 6.78 -12.39 -2.05
N GLU A 118 6.61 -11.08 -2.05
CA GLU A 118 7.25 -10.20 -3.02
C GLU A 118 8.77 -10.23 -2.85
N GLU A 119 9.48 -10.22 -3.97
CA GLU A 119 10.95 -10.33 -3.96
C GLU A 119 11.60 -9.25 -3.10
N HIS A 120 11.11 -8.01 -3.20
CA HIS A 120 11.68 -6.89 -2.44
C HIS A 120 11.41 -6.99 -0.94
N LEU A 121 10.52 -7.90 -0.50
CA LEU A 121 10.19 -8.11 0.91
C LEU A 121 10.76 -9.41 1.47
N LYS A 122 11.61 -10.07 0.71
CA LYS A 122 12.21 -11.33 1.12
C LYS A 122 12.98 -11.20 2.44
N ASP A 123 13.72 -10.12 2.60
CA ASP A 123 14.47 -9.87 3.83
C ASP A 123 13.54 -9.64 5.03
N VAL A 124 12.40 -8.98 4.80
CA VAL A 124 11.39 -8.76 5.83
C VAL A 124 10.82 -10.11 6.28
N ALA A 125 10.45 -10.97 5.33
CA ALA A 125 9.92 -12.30 5.66
C ALA A 125 10.92 -13.12 6.46
N ASN A 126 12.18 -13.10 6.07
CA ASN A 126 13.23 -13.84 6.77
C ASN A 126 13.44 -13.30 8.18
N LYS A 127 13.40 -11.98 8.34
CA LYS A 127 13.56 -11.35 9.66
C LYS A 127 12.41 -11.70 10.58
N ILE A 128 11.19 -11.73 10.07
CA ILE A 128 10.02 -12.15 10.85
C ILE A 128 10.20 -13.57 11.39
N LYS A 129 10.59 -14.48 10.51
CA LYS A 129 10.84 -15.87 10.91
C LYS A 129 11.94 -15.97 11.95
N GLN A 130 13.02 -15.21 11.77
CA GLN A 130 14.15 -15.23 12.69
C GLN A 130 13.75 -14.74 14.07
N ILE A 131 13.06 -13.61 14.17
CA ILE A 131 12.63 -13.06 15.45
C ILE A 131 11.69 -14.05 16.15
N PHE A 132 10.77 -14.64 15.39
CA PHE A 132 9.82 -15.60 15.92
C PHE A 132 10.50 -16.87 16.45
N GLU A 133 11.43 -17.42 15.68
CA GLU A 133 12.16 -18.64 16.06
C GLU A 133 13.05 -18.43 17.27
N GLU A 134 13.67 -17.28 17.39
CA GLU A 134 14.50 -16.96 18.55
C GLU A 134 13.66 -16.88 19.85
N GLY A 135 12.42 -16.41 19.74
CA GLY A 135 11.50 -16.37 20.87
C GLY A 135 11.92 -15.48 22.03
N LYS A 136 12.87 -14.58 21.81
CA LYS A 136 13.40 -13.73 22.87
C LYS A 136 12.71 -12.38 22.96
N LYS A 137 12.19 -11.89 21.85
CA LYS A 137 11.54 -10.59 21.75
C LYS A 137 10.25 -10.69 20.98
N GLU A 138 9.35 -9.77 21.25
CA GLU A 138 8.16 -9.64 20.45
C GLU A 138 8.55 -9.29 19.03
N CYS A 139 7.79 -9.79 18.07
CA CYS A 139 7.92 -9.42 16.67
C CYS A 139 6.78 -8.49 16.32
N LEU A 140 7.08 -7.27 15.97
CA LEU A 140 6.09 -6.28 15.57
C LEU A 140 6.12 -6.17 14.05
N VAL A 141 4.94 -6.35 13.45
CA VAL A 141 4.79 -6.44 12.01
C VAL A 141 3.94 -5.27 11.53
N THR A 142 4.43 -4.53 10.56
CA THR A 142 3.68 -3.43 9.95
C THR A 142 2.99 -3.94 8.70
N VAL A 143 1.67 -3.75 8.65
CA VAL A 143 0.84 -4.15 7.52
C VAL A 143 0.25 -2.89 6.90
N ILE A 144 0.38 -2.78 5.58
CA ILE A 144 -0.35 -1.75 4.84
C ILE A 144 -1.63 -2.35 4.28
N ALA A 145 -2.70 -1.57 4.36
CA ALA A 145 -3.99 -1.94 3.81
C ALA A 145 -4.40 -0.88 2.80
N THR A 146 -4.62 -1.29 1.57
CA THR A 146 -5.05 -0.40 0.49
C THR A 146 -5.78 -1.21 -0.57
N LEU A 147 -6.84 -0.63 -1.14
CA LEU A 147 -7.59 -1.24 -2.23
C LEU A 147 -8.08 -2.67 -1.91
N GLY A 148 -8.46 -2.91 -0.66
CA GLY A 148 -8.92 -4.22 -0.22
C GLY A 148 -7.83 -5.27 -0.06
N LYS A 149 -6.56 -4.86 -0.12
CA LYS A 149 -5.42 -5.75 0.03
C LYS A 149 -4.65 -5.40 1.28
N GLU A 150 -4.06 -6.41 1.90
CA GLU A 150 -3.22 -6.23 3.06
C GLU A 150 -1.88 -6.89 2.81
N GLN A 151 -0.79 -6.20 3.17
CA GLN A 151 0.55 -6.73 2.96
C GLN A 151 1.50 -6.27 4.06
N VAL A 152 2.27 -7.21 4.56
CA VAL A 152 3.37 -6.91 5.49
C VAL A 152 4.45 -6.18 4.70
N THR A 153 4.92 -5.06 5.24
CA THR A 153 5.98 -4.26 4.60
C THR A 153 7.21 -4.11 5.46
N GLU A 154 7.06 -4.21 6.77
CA GLU A 154 8.17 -4.03 7.70
C GLU A 154 7.98 -4.90 8.91
N CYS A 155 9.08 -5.15 9.64
CA CYS A 155 9.02 -5.77 10.96
C CYS A 155 10.12 -5.22 11.83
N ARG A 156 9.91 -5.31 13.13
CA ARG A 156 10.92 -4.92 14.11
C ARG A 156 10.76 -5.73 15.39
N GLU A 157 11.83 -5.77 16.15
CA GLU A 157 11.77 -6.39 17.48
C GLU A 157 11.08 -5.45 18.45
N GLY A 158 10.23 -6.02 19.30
CA GLY A 158 9.58 -5.28 20.35
C GLY A 158 10.21 -5.56 21.70
N ALA A 159 9.37 -5.62 22.74
CA ALA A 159 9.82 -5.87 24.09
C ALA A 159 10.35 -7.30 24.26
N ASP A 160 11.12 -7.53 25.31
CA ASP A 160 11.54 -8.87 25.68
C ASP A 160 10.34 -9.71 26.09
N VAL A 161 10.37 -10.94 25.68
CA VAL A 161 9.29 -11.88 25.99
C VAL A 161 9.53 -12.54 27.35
#